data_50d11c733f821ff20bc70b2cf2abc540
#
_entry.id   50d11c733f821ff20bc70b2cf2abc540
#
_cell.length_a   1.000
_cell.length_b   1.000
_cell.length_c   1.000
_cell.angle_alpha   90.00
_cell.angle_beta   90.00
_cell.angle_gamma   90.00
#
_symmetry.space_group_name_H-M   'P 1'
#
loop_
_entity.id
_entity.type
_entity.pdbx_description
1 polymer ?
#
loop_
_entity_poly.entity_id
_entity_poly.type
_entity_poly.pdbx_seq_one_letter_code
_entity_poly.pdbx_strand_id
1 'polypeptide(L)'
;MADDPDILQLSTTWIRILNKMDANEKCARDFGSGDLLHCSEIHTMMVIGKRPDVNITDLAAFLGITKSAISQMITRLAGRNLVEKRRNPENDKEVLLRLTPRGTIAYLGHEQHHARIYARMQEKLSDMTPEQFRFIATFLGAIEETADEFSWDAP
;
A
#
# COMPACT_ATOMS: atom_id res chain seq x y z
N MET A 1 -1.41 -35.86 -0.24
CA MET A 1 -1.46 -34.49 0.31
C MET A 1 -1.74 -33.42 -0.76
N ALA A 2 -1.39 -33.63 -2.02
CA ALA A 2 -1.71 -32.68 -3.10
C ALA A 2 -3.19 -32.68 -3.55
N ASP A 3 -3.98 -33.66 -3.18
CA ASP A 3 -5.36 -33.85 -3.62
C ASP A 3 -6.40 -33.64 -2.50
N ASP A 4 -6.02 -32.97 -1.40
CA ASP A 4 -6.95 -32.60 -0.35
C ASP A 4 -7.88 -31.50 -0.87
N PRO A 5 -9.23 -31.77 -0.93
CA PRO A 5 -10.20 -30.81 -1.48
C PRO A 5 -10.17 -29.45 -0.77
N ASP A 6 -9.91 -29.44 0.53
CA ASP A 6 -9.87 -28.22 1.34
C ASP A 6 -8.64 -27.38 0.99
N ILE A 7 -7.48 -28.02 0.83
CA ILE A 7 -6.24 -27.37 0.38
C ILE A 7 -6.42 -26.80 -1.04
N LEU A 8 -7.04 -27.56 -1.94
CA LEU A 8 -7.28 -27.11 -3.30
C LEU A 8 -8.25 -25.91 -3.36
N GLN A 9 -9.28 -25.92 -2.52
CA GLN A 9 -10.23 -24.80 -2.42
C GLN A 9 -9.54 -23.54 -1.85
N LEU A 10 -8.72 -23.67 -0.83
CA LEU A 10 -7.95 -22.56 -0.26
C LEU A 10 -6.99 -21.98 -1.30
N SER A 11 -6.22 -22.81 -1.98
CA SER A 11 -5.28 -22.40 -3.03
C SER A 11 -5.98 -21.66 -4.17
N THR A 12 -7.11 -22.18 -4.64
CA THR A 12 -7.91 -21.54 -5.69
C THR A 12 -8.46 -20.19 -5.25
N THR A 13 -8.89 -20.08 -3.99
CA THR A 13 -9.38 -18.81 -3.43
C THR A 13 -8.25 -17.80 -3.30
N TRP A 14 -7.08 -18.25 -2.86
CA TRP A 14 -5.88 -17.42 -2.77
C TRP A 14 -5.46 -16.86 -4.12
N ILE A 15 -5.36 -17.70 -5.16
CA ILE A 15 -5.06 -17.25 -6.53
C ILE A 15 -6.07 -16.20 -7.01
N ARG A 16 -7.37 -16.39 -6.73
CA ARG A 16 -8.40 -15.41 -7.10
C ARG A 16 -8.22 -14.08 -6.36
N ILE A 17 -7.79 -14.11 -5.09
CA ILE A 17 -7.50 -12.88 -4.33
C ILE A 17 -6.33 -12.16 -4.96
N LEU A 18 -5.22 -12.83 -5.22
CA LEU A 18 -4.03 -12.25 -5.87
C LEU A 18 -4.37 -11.61 -7.21
N ASN A 19 -5.11 -12.31 -8.07
CA ASN A 19 -5.54 -11.79 -9.38
C ASN A 19 -6.43 -10.53 -9.25
N LYS A 20 -7.31 -10.48 -8.23
CA LYS A 20 -8.14 -9.29 -7.96
C LYS A 20 -7.31 -8.14 -7.43
N MET A 21 -6.30 -8.40 -6.61
CA MET A 21 -5.39 -7.37 -6.11
C MET A 21 -4.56 -6.78 -7.26
N ASP A 22 -3.96 -7.63 -8.11
CA ASP A 22 -3.21 -7.19 -9.30
C ASP A 22 -4.09 -6.36 -10.26
N ALA A 23 -5.31 -6.79 -10.52
CA ALA A 23 -6.25 -6.02 -11.33
C ALA A 23 -6.60 -4.65 -10.71
N ASN A 24 -6.73 -4.58 -9.38
CA ASN A 24 -6.98 -3.33 -8.66
C ASN A 24 -5.78 -2.38 -8.71
N GLU A 25 -4.55 -2.90 -8.63
CA GLU A 25 -3.33 -2.08 -8.73
C GLU A 25 -3.19 -1.39 -10.08
N LYS A 26 -3.68 -2.02 -11.15
CA LYS A 26 -3.66 -1.47 -12.51
C LYS A 26 -4.71 -0.37 -12.74
N CYS A 27 -5.72 -0.28 -11.87
CA CYS A 27 -6.79 0.71 -11.99
C CYS A 27 -6.46 2.00 -11.23
N ALA A 28 -6.30 3.11 -11.95
CA ALA A 28 -6.21 4.41 -11.32
C ALA A 28 -7.59 4.87 -10.82
N ARG A 29 -7.63 5.52 -9.66
CA ARG A 29 -8.87 5.99 -9.00
C ARG A 29 -8.74 7.42 -8.52
N ASP A 30 -9.85 8.15 -8.56
CA ASP A 30 -9.96 9.45 -7.90
C ASP A 30 -10.41 9.26 -6.44
N PHE A 31 -9.63 9.86 -5.54
CA PHE A 31 -9.91 9.90 -4.10
C PHE A 31 -10.42 11.28 -3.65
N GLY A 32 -11.03 12.03 -4.57
CA GLY A 32 -11.65 13.33 -4.31
C GLY A 32 -10.79 14.54 -4.65
N SER A 33 -9.57 14.35 -5.14
CA SER A 33 -8.69 15.44 -5.60
C SER A 33 -8.91 15.83 -7.05
N GLY A 34 -9.71 15.07 -7.80
CA GLY A 34 -9.86 15.19 -9.25
C GLY A 34 -8.71 14.56 -10.04
N ASP A 35 -7.79 13.86 -9.38
CA ASP A 35 -6.68 13.15 -10.00
C ASP A 35 -6.91 11.64 -9.97
N LEU A 36 -6.69 10.98 -11.11
CA LEU A 36 -6.61 9.54 -11.17
C LEU A 36 -5.23 9.09 -10.65
N LEU A 37 -5.21 8.32 -9.56
CA LEU A 37 -4.03 7.84 -8.87
C LEU A 37 -3.98 6.32 -8.91
N HIS A 38 -2.84 5.77 -9.31
CA HIS A 38 -2.53 4.35 -9.17
C HIS A 38 -2.24 3.98 -7.71
N CYS A 39 -2.39 2.71 -7.35
CA CYS A 39 -2.16 2.24 -5.97
C CYS A 39 -0.78 2.65 -5.43
N SER A 40 0.28 2.49 -6.22
CA SER A 40 1.64 2.87 -5.83
C SER A 40 1.77 4.38 -5.54
N GLU A 41 1.07 5.24 -6.30
CA GLU A 41 1.09 6.69 -6.10
C GLU A 41 0.36 7.08 -4.80
N ILE A 42 -0.84 6.56 -4.59
CA ILE A 42 -1.61 6.89 -3.39
C ILE A 42 -1.00 6.29 -2.12
N HIS A 43 -0.41 5.10 -2.17
CA HIS A 43 0.31 4.52 -1.04
C HIS A 43 1.57 5.32 -0.69
N THR A 44 2.30 5.84 -1.70
CA THR A 44 3.41 6.77 -1.46
C THR A 44 2.94 8.04 -0.76
N MET A 45 1.83 8.62 -1.23
CA MET A 45 1.23 9.80 -0.59
C MET A 45 0.73 9.50 0.83
N MET A 46 0.22 8.30 1.09
CA MET A 46 -0.18 7.87 2.44
C MET A 46 1.02 7.87 3.42
N VAL A 47 2.18 7.39 2.99
CA VAL A 47 3.39 7.43 3.84
C VAL A 47 3.81 8.87 4.12
N ILE A 48 3.80 9.75 3.10
CA ILE A 48 4.13 11.17 3.27
C ILE A 48 3.12 11.86 4.21
N GLY A 49 1.83 11.53 4.09
CA GLY A 49 0.79 12.08 4.97
C GLY A 49 0.95 11.66 6.44
N LYS A 50 1.33 10.40 6.68
CA LYS A 50 1.59 9.87 8.03
C LYS A 50 2.95 10.29 8.61
N ARG A 51 3.91 10.66 7.75
CA ARG A 51 5.28 11.06 8.12
C ARG A 51 5.65 12.36 7.38
N PRO A 52 5.08 13.50 7.77
CA PRO A 52 5.46 14.78 7.18
C PRO A 52 6.98 15.01 7.33
N ASP A 53 7.58 15.61 6.32
CA ASP A 53 9.01 15.85 6.22
C ASP A 53 9.87 14.57 6.06
N VAL A 54 9.28 13.46 5.63
CA VAL A 54 10.05 12.28 5.22
C VAL A 54 10.93 12.63 4.00
N ASN A 55 12.18 12.16 3.99
CA ASN A 55 13.05 12.30 2.83
C ASN A 55 12.91 11.15 1.85
N ILE A 56 13.49 11.30 0.65
CA ILE A 56 13.41 10.28 -0.42
C ILE A 56 14.05 8.95 -0.01
N THR A 57 15.12 9.00 0.78
CA THR A 57 15.85 7.79 1.23
C THR A 57 15.00 6.95 2.17
N ASP A 58 14.43 7.59 3.19
CA ASP A 58 13.60 6.92 4.18
C ASP A 58 12.27 6.44 3.57
N LEU A 59 11.71 7.22 2.65
CA LEU A 59 10.51 6.84 1.92
C LEU A 59 10.76 5.60 1.04
N ALA A 60 11.90 5.54 0.35
CA ALA A 60 12.31 4.39 -0.46
C ALA A 60 12.51 3.13 0.41
N ALA A 61 13.20 3.27 1.53
CA ALA A 61 13.41 2.18 2.49
C ALA A 61 12.08 1.67 3.07
N PHE A 62 11.19 2.59 3.44
CA PHE A 62 9.88 2.22 4.00
C PHE A 62 8.99 1.45 3.00
N LEU A 63 9.03 1.84 1.72
CA LEU A 63 8.22 1.21 0.66
C LEU A 63 8.91 0.00 0.01
N GLY A 64 10.16 -0.32 0.36
CA GLY A 64 10.90 -1.44 -0.21
C GLY A 64 11.24 -1.27 -1.71
N ILE A 65 11.35 -0.02 -2.20
CA ILE A 65 11.63 0.26 -3.61
C ILE A 65 12.85 1.18 -3.76
N THR A 66 13.40 1.26 -4.97
CA THR A 66 14.64 2.03 -5.20
C THR A 66 14.44 3.54 -5.06
N LYS A 67 15.47 4.26 -4.61
CA LYS A 67 15.47 5.73 -4.53
C LYS A 67 15.17 6.38 -5.90
N SER A 68 15.66 5.78 -6.97
CA SER A 68 15.40 6.27 -8.33
C SER A 68 13.92 6.21 -8.68
N ALA A 69 13.24 5.08 -8.39
CA ALA A 69 11.81 4.91 -8.64
C ALA A 69 10.98 5.92 -7.81
N ILE A 70 11.31 6.08 -6.50
CA ILE A 70 10.66 7.09 -5.66
C ILE A 70 10.90 8.50 -6.20
N SER A 71 12.12 8.86 -6.57
CA SER A 71 12.43 10.19 -7.09
C SER A 71 11.61 10.54 -8.33
N GLN A 72 11.44 9.58 -9.25
CA GLN A 72 10.60 9.73 -10.44
C GLN A 72 9.12 9.87 -10.07
N MET A 73 8.61 9.05 -9.13
CA MET A 73 7.24 9.12 -8.65
C MET A 73 6.95 10.47 -7.98
N ILE A 74 7.82 10.91 -7.07
CA ILE A 74 7.69 12.23 -6.41
C ILE A 74 7.74 13.37 -7.42
N THR A 75 8.54 13.26 -8.48
CA THR A 75 8.57 14.28 -9.54
C THR A 75 7.24 14.35 -10.29
N ARG A 76 6.61 13.20 -10.59
CA ARG A 76 5.26 13.16 -11.21
C ARG A 76 4.19 13.73 -10.27
N LEU A 77 4.20 13.34 -9.00
CA LEU A 77 3.23 13.81 -8.00
C LEU A 77 3.38 15.32 -7.74
N ALA A 78 4.62 15.83 -7.69
CA ALA A 78 4.88 17.26 -7.56
C ALA A 78 4.42 18.05 -8.80
N GLY A 79 4.63 17.52 -10.01
CA GLY A 79 4.13 18.12 -11.25
C GLY A 79 2.60 18.20 -11.31
N ARG A 80 1.88 17.32 -10.58
CA ARG A 80 0.42 17.34 -10.42
C ARG A 80 -0.05 18.16 -9.21
N ASN A 81 0.87 18.84 -8.51
CA ASN A 81 0.59 19.61 -7.29
C ASN A 81 -0.07 18.77 -6.17
N LEU A 82 0.39 17.53 -5.99
CA LEU A 82 -0.06 16.63 -4.93
C LEU A 82 0.95 16.52 -3.79
N VAL A 83 2.24 16.66 -4.11
CA VAL A 83 3.37 16.64 -3.18
C VAL A 83 4.21 17.90 -3.39
N GLU A 84 4.70 18.49 -2.32
CA GLU A 84 5.69 19.56 -2.35
C GLU A 84 7.05 19.05 -1.87
N LYS A 85 8.12 19.57 -2.48
CA LYS A 85 9.51 19.32 -2.11
C LYS A 85 10.03 20.54 -1.35
N ARG A 86 10.57 20.34 -0.16
CA ARG A 86 11.19 21.40 0.65
C ARG A 86 12.65 21.07 0.91
N ARG A 87 13.50 22.08 0.97
CA ARG A 87 14.88 21.89 1.43
C ARG A 87 14.86 21.68 2.94
N ASN A 88 15.70 20.77 3.43
CA ASN A 88 15.92 20.63 4.85
C ASN A 88 16.76 21.82 5.34
N PRO A 89 16.27 22.63 6.31
CA PRO A 89 17.03 23.77 6.84
C PRO A 89 18.37 23.38 7.50
N GLU A 90 18.47 22.14 7.98
CA GLU A 90 19.65 21.61 8.66
C GLU A 90 20.62 20.88 7.70
N ASN A 91 20.16 20.56 6.48
CA ASN A 91 20.95 19.83 5.50
C ASN A 91 20.52 20.18 4.08
N ASP A 92 21.21 21.08 3.42
CA ASP A 92 20.91 21.56 2.06
C ASP A 92 20.90 20.47 0.98
N LYS A 93 21.48 19.30 1.25
CA LYS A 93 21.49 18.16 0.32
C LYS A 93 20.23 17.29 0.45
N GLU A 94 19.44 17.51 1.48
CA GLU A 94 18.26 16.70 1.77
C GLU A 94 16.98 17.41 1.33
N VAL A 95 16.10 16.64 0.67
CA VAL A 95 14.78 17.08 0.25
C VAL A 95 13.73 16.42 1.11
N LEU A 96 12.95 17.24 1.80
CA LEU A 96 11.82 16.84 2.62
C LEU A 96 10.54 16.90 1.79
N LEU A 97 9.63 15.96 2.06
CA LEU A 97 8.39 15.79 1.32
C LEU A 97 7.18 16.08 2.20
N ARG A 98 6.23 16.83 1.66
CA ARG A 98 4.91 17.06 2.28
C ARG A 98 3.80 16.93 1.26
N LEU A 99 2.60 16.60 1.73
CA LEU A 99 1.40 16.72 0.90
C LEU A 99 1.03 18.19 0.76
N THR A 100 0.60 18.57 -0.43
CA THR A 100 -0.09 19.84 -0.65
C THR A 100 -1.53 19.75 -0.11
N PRO A 101 -2.30 20.85 -0.03
CA PRO A 101 -3.72 20.78 0.29
C PRO A 101 -4.50 19.82 -0.64
N ARG A 102 -4.18 19.82 -1.94
CA ARG A 102 -4.77 18.90 -2.91
C ARG A 102 -4.36 17.44 -2.67
N GLY A 103 -3.08 17.20 -2.35
CA GLY A 103 -2.60 15.88 -1.97
C GLY A 103 -3.23 15.38 -0.67
N THR A 104 -3.47 16.26 0.28
CA THR A 104 -4.17 15.93 1.54
C THR A 104 -5.60 15.48 1.28
N ILE A 105 -6.32 16.09 0.34
CA ILE A 105 -7.66 15.63 -0.05
C ILE A 105 -7.62 14.20 -0.56
N ALA A 106 -6.69 13.87 -1.48
CA ALA A 106 -6.54 12.51 -1.98
C ALA A 106 -6.18 11.50 -0.88
N TYR A 107 -5.24 11.87 -0.01
CA TYR A 107 -4.85 11.05 1.14
C TYR A 107 -6.04 10.75 2.08
N LEU A 108 -6.81 11.76 2.47
CA LEU A 108 -7.97 11.58 3.34
C LEU A 108 -9.07 10.77 2.65
N GLY A 109 -9.31 10.96 1.36
CA GLY A 109 -10.25 10.16 0.58
C GLY A 109 -9.84 8.68 0.52
N HIS A 110 -8.54 8.38 0.42
CA HIS A 110 -8.01 7.04 0.48
C HIS A 110 -8.16 6.41 1.88
N GLU A 111 -7.86 7.14 2.96
CA GLU A 111 -8.11 6.69 4.33
C GLU A 111 -9.59 6.34 4.56
N GLN A 112 -10.52 7.17 4.06
CA GLN A 112 -11.95 6.87 4.11
C GLN A 112 -12.33 5.62 3.31
N HIS A 113 -11.67 5.40 2.15
CA HIS A 113 -11.88 4.18 1.37
C HIS A 113 -11.46 2.94 2.15
N HIS A 114 -10.29 2.95 2.80
CA HIS A 114 -9.84 1.88 3.68
C HIS A 114 -10.76 1.67 4.88
N ALA A 115 -11.19 2.74 5.54
CA ALA A 115 -12.14 2.64 6.67
C ALA A 115 -13.44 1.91 6.26
N ARG A 116 -13.96 2.18 5.06
CA ARG A 116 -15.15 1.46 4.53
C ARG A 116 -14.88 -0.02 4.27
N ILE A 117 -13.68 -0.37 3.76
CA ILE A 117 -13.28 -1.77 3.56
C ILE A 117 -13.20 -2.48 4.91
N TYR A 118 -12.53 -1.88 5.90
CA TYR A 118 -12.38 -2.47 7.23
C TYR A 118 -13.72 -2.63 7.95
N ALA A 119 -14.61 -1.65 7.85
CA ALA A 119 -15.96 -1.76 8.42
C ALA A 119 -16.72 -2.95 7.81
N ARG A 120 -16.65 -3.15 6.49
CA ARG A 120 -17.28 -4.30 5.83
C ARG A 120 -16.63 -5.63 6.20
N MET A 121 -15.32 -5.66 6.38
CA MET A 121 -14.63 -6.86 6.86
C MET A 121 -15.06 -7.19 8.30
N GLN A 122 -15.12 -6.18 9.17
CA GLN A 122 -15.56 -6.34 10.55
C GLN A 122 -17.01 -6.85 10.64
N GLU A 123 -17.90 -6.33 9.81
CA GLU A 123 -19.27 -6.83 9.71
C GLU A 123 -19.34 -8.31 9.30
N LYS A 124 -18.56 -8.71 8.27
CA LYS A 124 -18.49 -10.10 7.79
C LYS A 124 -17.84 -11.06 8.79
N LEU A 125 -17.01 -10.57 9.68
CA LEU A 125 -16.26 -11.35 10.67
C LEU A 125 -16.80 -11.16 12.09
N SER A 126 -17.99 -10.54 12.25
CA SER A 126 -18.59 -10.20 13.57
C SER A 126 -18.81 -11.40 14.47
N ASP A 127 -19.09 -12.56 13.88
CA ASP A 127 -19.40 -13.79 14.59
C ASP A 127 -18.15 -14.64 14.92
N MET A 128 -16.97 -14.16 14.52
CA MET A 128 -15.72 -14.90 14.77
C MET A 128 -15.26 -14.72 16.22
N THR A 129 -14.82 -15.85 16.79
CA THR A 129 -14.20 -15.87 18.13
C THR A 129 -12.76 -15.32 18.08
N PRO A 130 -12.20 -14.88 19.22
CA PRO A 130 -10.79 -14.49 19.30
C PRO A 130 -9.82 -15.60 18.87
N GLU A 131 -10.17 -16.88 19.11
CA GLU A 131 -9.39 -18.03 18.67
C GLU A 131 -9.34 -18.15 17.16
N GLN A 132 -10.48 -17.95 16.49
CA GLN A 132 -10.57 -17.97 15.03
C GLN A 132 -9.77 -16.81 14.42
N PHE A 133 -9.80 -15.62 15.02
CA PHE A 133 -8.94 -14.50 14.59
C PHE A 133 -7.46 -14.82 14.72
N ARG A 134 -7.03 -15.41 15.85
CA ARG A 134 -5.63 -15.84 16.02
C ARG A 134 -5.22 -16.90 14.99
N PHE A 135 -6.09 -17.86 14.70
CA PHE A 135 -5.83 -18.87 13.68
C PHE A 135 -5.61 -18.23 12.29
N ILE A 136 -6.48 -17.29 11.89
CA ILE A 136 -6.32 -16.57 10.61
C ILE A 136 -5.03 -15.76 10.59
N ALA A 137 -4.69 -15.07 11.67
CA ALA A 137 -3.44 -14.30 11.76
C ALA A 137 -2.21 -15.20 11.61
N THR A 138 -2.20 -16.36 12.28
CA THR A 138 -1.13 -17.35 12.16
C THR A 138 -1.04 -17.92 10.74
N PHE A 139 -2.18 -18.24 10.13
CA PHE A 139 -2.23 -18.74 8.76
C PHE A 139 -1.70 -17.72 7.74
N LEU A 140 -2.09 -16.47 7.87
CA LEU A 140 -1.59 -15.39 6.98
C LEU A 140 -0.10 -15.14 7.19
N GLY A 141 0.39 -15.19 8.44
CA GLY A 141 1.82 -15.09 8.76
C GLY A 141 2.65 -16.23 8.13
N ALA A 142 2.15 -17.48 8.18
CA ALA A 142 2.81 -18.59 7.52
C ALA A 142 2.85 -18.44 5.99
N ILE A 143 1.83 -17.85 5.37
CA ILE A 143 1.84 -17.55 3.94
C ILE A 143 2.88 -16.48 3.62
N GLU A 144 2.97 -15.42 4.43
CA GLU A 144 3.95 -14.34 4.27
C GLU A 144 5.38 -14.88 4.34
N GLU A 145 5.71 -15.68 5.38
CA GLU A 145 7.01 -16.34 5.52
C GLU A 145 7.33 -17.23 4.31
N THR A 146 6.36 -18.04 3.86
CA THR A 146 6.55 -18.91 2.70
C THR A 146 6.77 -18.09 1.41
N ALA A 147 6.08 -16.96 1.24
CA ALA A 147 6.26 -16.11 0.07
C ALA A 147 7.68 -15.52 0.01
N ASP A 148 8.27 -15.18 1.15
CA ASP A 148 9.66 -14.70 1.23
C ASP A 148 10.66 -15.80 0.87
N GLU A 149 10.42 -17.06 1.28
CA GLU A 149 11.27 -18.22 0.94
C GLU A 149 11.24 -18.57 -0.55
N PHE A 150 10.09 -18.35 -1.20
CA PHE A 150 9.87 -18.62 -2.64
C PHE A 150 9.91 -17.35 -3.48
N SER A 151 10.46 -16.24 -2.97
CA SER A 151 10.72 -15.08 -3.81
C SER A 151 11.66 -15.52 -4.93
N TRP A 152 11.13 -15.55 -6.16
CA TRP A 152 11.92 -15.88 -7.34
C TRP A 152 12.88 -14.72 -7.53
N ASP A 153 14.12 -14.90 -7.09
CA ASP A 153 15.22 -14.07 -7.52
C ASP A 153 15.29 -14.19 -9.05
N ALA A 154 14.68 -13.23 -9.71
CA ALA A 154 14.88 -13.10 -11.14
C ALA A 154 16.38 -12.81 -11.37
N PRO A 155 17.07 -13.57 -12.24
CA PRO A 155 18.47 -13.36 -12.53
C PRO A 155 18.73 -11.98 -13.14
#